data_4bd7e1febd5c33e6407bb10ff615ade1
#
_entry.id   4bd7e1febd5c33e6407bb10ff615ade1
#
_cell.length_a   1.000
_cell.length_b   1.000
_cell.length_c   1.000
_cell.angle_alpha   90.00
_cell.angle_beta   90.00
_cell.angle_gamma   90.00
#
_symmetry.space_group_name_H-M   'P 1'
#
loop_
_entity.id
_entity.type
_entity.pdbx_description
1 polymer ?
#
loop_
_entity_poly.entity_id
_entity_poly.type
_entity_poly.pdbx_seq_one_letter_code
_entity_poly.pdbx_strand_id
1 'polypeptide(L)'
;MNHLTKTAALASACIALSTSGCFKNDTKTSVNADGSGKFSTVMELNLAPIMGMMGGAGAPGANPLGDNHKILVQMVRSMNPGVDAWTEAKVETTKAGATKITLSGFTKDFTATGDLKKALASAPDMAEKAAKLPDFKMVNSTKDASGNWVISMAGVEEIMGIFTALKDEAAKEDSFTPGQMTVTEEEIATKITEFKPMYAQYKPMAAMFLKDMSITSEMEVAGEILESSVFKKIGPNKVSWTFSGEQLIDMVDGIVNDPALPKKVAKLAGAFNEGPKSDKVMPALKEFITPFFADLYGGAASPKLVIKPGAASFDYAAEV
;
A
#
# COMPACT_ATOMS: atom_id res chain seq x y z
N MET A 1 -27.24 1.61 -4.62
CA MET A 1 -25.92 0.93 -4.86
C MET A 1 -25.04 1.28 -3.69
N ASN A 2 -24.79 0.29 -2.82
CA ASN A 2 -24.29 0.47 -1.46
C ASN A 2 -22.84 0.99 -1.42
N HIS A 3 -22.55 1.86 -0.44
CA HIS A 3 -21.21 2.47 -0.23
C HIS A 3 -20.09 1.43 -0.06
N LEU A 4 -20.39 0.25 0.48
CA LEU A 4 -19.45 -0.90 0.52
C LEU A 4 -18.97 -1.33 -0.87
N THR A 5 -19.84 -1.28 -1.88
CA THR A 5 -19.47 -1.59 -3.28
C THR A 5 -18.51 -0.56 -3.87
N LYS A 6 -18.60 0.71 -3.47
CA LYS A 6 -17.69 1.76 -3.96
C LYS A 6 -16.31 1.67 -3.31
N THR A 7 -16.25 1.38 -2.00
CA THR A 7 -14.96 1.19 -1.29
C THR A 7 -14.26 -0.10 -1.74
N ALA A 8 -15.04 -1.18 -1.93
CA ALA A 8 -14.54 -2.41 -2.54
C ALA A 8 -14.11 -2.18 -4.00
N ALA A 9 -14.79 -1.32 -4.76
CA ALA A 9 -14.40 -0.97 -6.11
C ALA A 9 -13.12 -0.12 -6.15
N LEU A 10 -12.89 0.76 -5.18
CA LEU A 10 -11.63 1.54 -5.10
C LEU A 10 -10.46 0.65 -4.68
N ALA A 11 -10.64 -0.21 -3.67
CA ALA A 11 -9.66 -1.21 -3.29
C ALA A 11 -9.40 -2.21 -4.44
N SER A 12 -10.46 -2.66 -5.12
CA SER A 12 -10.35 -3.51 -6.32
C SER A 12 -9.70 -2.78 -7.49
N ALA A 13 -9.91 -1.48 -7.67
CA ALA A 13 -9.22 -0.69 -8.70
C ALA A 13 -7.74 -0.50 -8.38
N CYS A 14 -7.36 -0.29 -7.12
CA CYS A 14 -5.96 -0.26 -6.70
C CYS A 14 -5.30 -1.64 -6.85
N ILE A 15 -6.00 -2.72 -6.51
CA ILE A 15 -5.56 -4.09 -6.72
C ILE A 15 -5.53 -4.41 -8.23
N ALA A 16 -6.52 -3.99 -9.01
CA ALA A 16 -6.56 -4.20 -10.46
C ALA A 16 -5.48 -3.42 -11.20
N LEU A 17 -5.13 -2.22 -10.75
CA LEU A 17 -4.00 -1.46 -11.27
C LEU A 17 -2.65 -2.11 -10.90
N SER A 18 -2.56 -2.72 -9.71
CA SER A 18 -1.38 -3.49 -9.31
C SER A 18 -1.32 -4.89 -9.92
N THR A 19 -2.45 -5.46 -10.35
CA THR A 19 -2.50 -6.79 -11.02
C THR A 19 -2.32 -6.74 -12.53
N SER A 20 -2.30 -5.54 -13.13
CA SER A 20 -1.93 -5.41 -14.54
C SER A 20 -0.41 -5.49 -14.66
N GLY A 21 0.16 -6.65 -14.91
CA GLY A 21 1.58 -7.05 -14.95
C GLY A 21 2.62 -6.19 -15.66
N CYS A 22 2.44 -4.91 -15.62
CA CYS A 22 3.20 -3.90 -16.32
C CYS A 22 3.33 -2.63 -15.49
N PHE A 23 3.29 -2.77 -14.15
CA PHE A 23 3.44 -1.65 -13.25
C PHE A 23 4.80 -1.70 -12.57
N LYS A 24 5.63 -0.70 -12.85
CA LYS A 24 6.86 -0.45 -12.09
C LYS A 24 6.73 0.89 -11.40
N ASN A 25 7.08 0.93 -10.14
CA ASN A 25 7.12 2.15 -9.36
C ASN A 25 8.44 2.20 -8.58
N ASP A 26 9.32 3.08 -9.01
CA ASP A 26 10.60 3.32 -8.36
C ASP A 26 10.52 4.67 -7.63
N THR A 27 10.58 4.63 -6.32
CA THR A 27 10.58 5.83 -5.48
C THR A 27 11.94 5.99 -4.80
N LYS A 28 12.54 7.18 -4.94
CA LYS A 28 13.75 7.59 -4.23
C LYS A 28 13.40 8.70 -3.27
N THR A 29 13.75 8.51 -2.02
CA THR A 29 13.49 9.45 -0.94
C THR A 29 14.81 9.88 -0.30
N SER A 30 15.03 11.17 -0.15
CA SER A 30 16.12 11.75 0.65
C SER A 30 15.50 12.42 1.86
N VAL A 31 16.00 12.14 3.06
CA VAL A 31 15.45 12.68 4.31
C VAL A 31 16.56 13.28 5.14
N ASN A 32 16.40 14.56 5.50
CA ASN A 32 17.31 15.31 6.36
C ASN A 32 17.01 15.08 7.84
N ALA A 33 18.00 15.34 8.69
CA ALA A 33 17.87 15.20 10.14
C ALA A 33 16.88 16.18 10.80
N ASP A 34 16.51 17.26 10.10
CA ASP A 34 15.45 18.20 10.50
C ASP A 34 14.04 17.71 10.16
N GLY A 35 13.93 16.56 9.48
CA GLY A 35 12.68 15.97 9.04
C GLY A 35 12.23 16.39 7.64
N SER A 36 12.94 17.32 6.98
CA SER A 36 12.61 17.66 5.60
C SER A 36 12.91 16.49 4.66
N GLY A 37 12.09 16.35 3.64
CA GLY A 37 12.16 15.25 2.69
C GLY A 37 12.06 15.71 1.24
N LYS A 38 12.78 14.99 0.37
CA LYS A 38 12.67 15.09 -1.09
C LYS A 38 12.44 13.68 -1.62
N PHE A 39 11.46 13.50 -2.46
CA PHE A 39 11.26 12.22 -3.12
C PHE A 39 11.01 12.39 -4.61
N SER A 40 11.41 11.38 -5.36
CA SER A 40 11.18 11.28 -6.80
C SER A 40 10.56 9.93 -7.08
N THR A 41 9.43 9.93 -7.77
CA THR A 41 8.74 8.73 -8.19
C THR A 41 8.82 8.61 -9.71
N VAL A 42 9.22 7.42 -10.16
CA VAL A 42 9.15 7.01 -11.56
C VAL A 42 8.17 5.86 -11.67
N MET A 43 7.04 6.13 -12.27
CA MET A 43 6.00 5.14 -12.52
C MET A 43 6.01 4.74 -14.00
N GLU A 44 6.07 3.44 -14.28
CA GLU A 44 5.95 2.92 -15.63
C GLU A 44 4.74 2.00 -15.71
N LEU A 45 3.84 2.29 -16.63
CA LEU A 45 2.59 1.57 -16.82
C LEU A 45 2.47 1.11 -18.27
N ASN A 46 2.46 -0.21 -18.50
CA ASN A 46 2.23 -0.79 -19.80
C ASN A 46 0.83 -1.42 -19.88
N LEU A 47 -0.10 -0.76 -20.53
CA LEU A 47 -1.48 -1.24 -20.69
C LEU A 47 -1.69 -2.09 -21.96
N ALA A 48 -0.69 -2.24 -22.81
CA ALA A 48 -0.83 -2.97 -24.07
C ALA A 48 -1.33 -4.41 -23.90
N PRO A 49 -0.87 -5.21 -22.91
CA PRO A 49 -1.38 -6.56 -22.69
C PRO A 49 -2.86 -6.59 -22.34
N ILE A 50 -3.32 -5.64 -21.52
CA ILE A 50 -4.73 -5.56 -21.09
C ILE A 50 -5.62 -5.14 -22.27
N MET A 51 -5.19 -4.15 -23.02
CA MET A 51 -5.92 -3.67 -24.20
C MET A 51 -6.05 -4.77 -25.26
N GLY A 52 -4.99 -5.59 -25.45
CA GLY A 52 -5.03 -6.75 -26.35
C GLY A 52 -6.05 -7.80 -25.91
N MET A 53 -6.23 -8.04 -24.62
CA MET A 53 -7.22 -9.00 -24.09
C MET A 53 -8.67 -8.46 -24.21
N MET A 54 -8.86 -7.14 -24.11
CA MET A 54 -10.18 -6.51 -24.25
C MET A 54 -10.62 -6.31 -25.70
N GLY A 55 -9.86 -6.87 -26.67
CA GLY A 55 -10.17 -6.76 -28.12
C GLY A 55 -9.92 -5.36 -28.71
N GLY A 56 -9.27 -4.48 -27.97
CA GLY A 56 -8.88 -3.16 -28.40
C GLY A 56 -7.55 -3.24 -29.18
N ALA A 57 -7.59 -3.29 -30.52
CA ALA A 57 -6.42 -3.09 -31.36
C ALA A 57 -5.99 -1.62 -31.28
N GLY A 58 -5.25 -1.27 -30.23
CA GLY A 58 -4.57 0.02 -30.17
C GLY A 58 -3.51 0.07 -31.27
N ALA A 59 -3.48 1.15 -32.05
CA ALA A 59 -2.43 1.34 -33.05
C ALA A 59 -1.05 1.26 -32.37
N PRO A 60 -0.05 0.60 -32.99
CA PRO A 60 1.30 0.57 -32.47
C PRO A 60 1.81 2.00 -32.23
N GLY A 61 2.21 2.31 -30.99
CA GLY A 61 2.72 3.63 -30.61
C GLY A 61 1.66 4.63 -30.11
N ALA A 62 0.37 4.28 -30.08
CA ALA A 62 -0.62 5.10 -29.42
C ALA A 62 -0.41 5.03 -27.90
N ASN A 63 -0.35 6.20 -27.24
CA ASN A 63 -0.40 6.26 -25.77
C ASN A 63 -1.79 5.77 -25.31
N PRO A 64 -1.91 4.58 -24.71
CA PRO A 64 -3.22 4.02 -24.35
C PRO A 64 -3.92 4.85 -23.27
N LEU A 65 -3.19 5.67 -22.55
CA LEU A 65 -3.74 6.58 -21.53
C LEU A 65 -4.22 7.90 -22.13
N GLY A 66 -3.69 8.33 -23.31
CA GLY A 66 -4.00 9.64 -23.87
C GLY A 66 -3.81 10.74 -22.82
N ASP A 67 -4.82 11.60 -22.62
CA ASP A 67 -4.83 12.64 -21.58
C ASP A 67 -5.10 12.09 -20.15
N ASN A 68 -5.40 10.81 -20.00
CA ASN A 68 -5.72 10.21 -18.68
C ASN A 68 -4.50 10.10 -17.76
N HIS A 69 -3.27 10.35 -18.26
CA HIS A 69 -2.09 10.47 -17.42
C HIS A 69 -2.25 11.52 -16.30
N LYS A 70 -3.06 12.55 -16.52
CA LYS A 70 -3.40 13.57 -15.49
C LYS A 70 -4.08 12.95 -14.28
N ILE A 71 -4.92 11.94 -14.51
CA ILE A 71 -5.60 11.20 -13.43
C ILE A 71 -4.55 10.46 -12.59
N LEU A 72 -3.58 9.81 -13.23
CA LEU A 72 -2.50 9.10 -12.51
C LEU A 72 -1.62 10.06 -11.72
N VAL A 73 -1.24 11.20 -12.30
CA VAL A 73 -0.49 12.25 -11.59
C VAL A 73 -1.28 12.74 -10.38
N GLN A 74 -2.57 13.00 -10.55
CA GLN A 74 -3.44 13.44 -9.45
C GLN A 74 -3.56 12.36 -8.36
N MET A 75 -3.66 11.09 -8.76
CA MET A 75 -3.68 9.96 -7.81
C MET A 75 -2.39 9.90 -6.99
N VAL A 76 -1.22 9.99 -7.62
CA VAL A 76 0.07 10.03 -6.91
C VAL A 76 0.12 11.20 -5.92
N ARG A 77 -0.32 12.38 -6.34
CA ARG A 77 -0.35 13.56 -5.45
C ARG A 77 -1.31 13.38 -4.27
N SER A 78 -2.50 12.82 -4.49
CA SER A 78 -3.48 12.58 -3.42
C SER A 78 -3.04 11.51 -2.43
N MET A 79 -2.22 10.54 -2.86
CA MET A 79 -1.65 9.51 -1.99
C MET A 79 -0.49 10.03 -1.11
N ASN A 80 0.01 11.24 -1.39
CA ASN A 80 1.11 11.87 -0.65
C ASN A 80 0.72 13.26 -0.13
N PRO A 81 -0.23 13.33 0.80
CA PRO A 81 -0.88 14.58 1.23
C PRO A 81 0.04 15.55 1.98
N GLY A 82 1.18 15.06 2.48
CA GLY A 82 2.16 15.89 3.23
C GLY A 82 3.22 16.54 2.35
N VAL A 83 3.05 16.52 1.03
CA VAL A 83 3.98 17.17 0.10
C VAL A 83 3.61 18.64 -0.06
N ASP A 84 4.56 19.51 0.27
CA ASP A 84 4.37 20.96 0.24
C ASP A 84 4.47 21.52 -1.19
N ALA A 85 5.38 20.95 -2.00
CA ALA A 85 5.59 21.38 -3.36
C ALA A 85 5.83 20.19 -4.30
N TRP A 86 5.32 20.29 -5.54
CA TRP A 86 5.49 19.27 -6.58
C TRP A 86 6.14 19.90 -7.81
N THR A 87 7.09 19.17 -8.42
CA THR A 87 7.56 19.51 -9.76
C THR A 87 6.47 19.28 -10.80
N GLU A 88 6.67 19.82 -12.01
CA GLU A 88 5.87 19.42 -13.16
C GLU A 88 6.09 17.93 -13.46
N ALA A 89 4.99 17.23 -13.75
CA ALA A 89 5.06 15.82 -14.10
C ALA A 89 5.60 15.65 -15.53
N LYS A 90 6.70 14.89 -15.67
CA LYS A 90 7.22 14.51 -16.98
C LYS A 90 6.58 13.21 -17.41
N VAL A 91 5.90 13.23 -18.55
CA VAL A 91 5.21 12.07 -19.13
C VAL A 91 5.85 11.70 -20.45
N GLU A 92 6.30 10.46 -20.58
CA GLU A 92 7.00 9.95 -21.75
C GLU A 92 6.41 8.59 -22.15
N THR A 93 6.41 8.29 -23.43
CA THR A 93 6.13 6.94 -23.94
C THR A 93 7.45 6.21 -24.14
N THR A 94 7.62 5.05 -23.52
CA THR A 94 8.82 4.23 -23.70
C THR A 94 8.84 3.56 -25.08
N LYS A 95 10.00 3.07 -25.50
CA LYS A 95 10.14 2.31 -26.77
C LYS A 95 9.26 1.06 -26.81
N ALA A 96 8.90 0.52 -25.64
CA ALA A 96 8.01 -0.64 -25.49
C ALA A 96 6.52 -0.25 -25.49
N GLY A 97 6.18 1.04 -25.66
CA GLY A 97 4.80 1.54 -25.65
C GLY A 97 4.22 1.75 -24.23
N ALA A 98 5.03 1.62 -23.18
CA ALA A 98 4.59 1.92 -21.83
C ALA A 98 4.59 3.44 -21.58
N THR A 99 3.67 3.93 -20.75
CA THR A 99 3.66 5.30 -20.25
C THR A 99 4.54 5.39 -19.01
N LYS A 100 5.54 6.26 -19.08
CA LYS A 100 6.44 6.57 -17.96
C LYS A 100 6.13 7.97 -17.42
N ILE A 101 5.86 8.05 -16.14
CA ILE A 101 5.57 9.31 -15.43
C ILE A 101 6.69 9.52 -14.40
N THR A 102 7.35 10.67 -14.46
CA THR A 102 8.35 11.08 -13.47
C THR A 102 7.82 12.31 -12.74
N LEU A 103 7.86 12.28 -11.42
CA LEU A 103 7.34 13.32 -10.55
C LEU A 103 8.22 13.42 -9.32
N SER A 104 8.53 14.65 -8.87
CA SER A 104 9.26 14.87 -7.62
C SER A 104 8.44 15.76 -6.69
N GLY A 105 8.61 15.55 -5.39
CA GLY A 105 7.94 16.28 -4.35
C GLY A 105 8.90 16.65 -3.21
N PHE A 106 8.58 17.72 -2.50
CA PHE A 106 9.31 18.23 -1.37
C PHE A 106 8.40 18.41 -0.18
N THR A 107 8.89 18.10 1.01
CA THR A 107 8.13 18.23 2.25
C THR A 107 9.02 18.75 3.38
N LYS A 108 8.46 19.59 4.24
CA LYS A 108 9.10 20.01 5.51
C LYS A 108 9.07 18.90 6.55
N ASP A 109 8.05 18.06 6.51
CA ASP A 109 7.88 16.95 7.43
C ASP A 109 7.65 15.66 6.62
N PHE A 110 8.71 14.86 6.45
CA PHE A 110 8.66 13.59 5.77
C PHE A 110 7.59 12.65 6.36
N THR A 111 7.34 12.70 7.66
CA THR A 111 6.33 11.84 8.28
C THR A 111 4.90 12.20 7.87
N ALA A 112 4.68 13.43 7.42
CA ALA A 112 3.38 13.88 6.93
C ALA A 112 2.97 13.24 5.61
N THR A 113 3.92 12.71 4.82
CA THR A 113 3.63 12.00 3.56
C THR A 113 2.87 10.70 3.80
N GLY A 114 2.99 10.10 4.98
CA GLY A 114 2.28 8.90 5.41
C GLY A 114 1.02 9.17 6.25
N ASP A 115 0.51 10.40 6.29
CA ASP A 115 -0.69 10.76 7.06
C ASP A 115 -1.95 10.23 6.36
N LEU A 116 -2.45 9.07 6.82
CA LEU A 116 -3.61 8.41 6.23
C LEU A 116 -4.88 9.27 6.34
N LYS A 117 -5.05 10.01 7.44
CA LYS A 117 -6.21 10.88 7.65
C LYS A 117 -6.26 11.97 6.58
N LYS A 118 -5.13 12.61 6.30
CA LYS A 118 -5.01 13.62 5.23
C LYS A 118 -5.21 13.01 3.85
N ALA A 119 -4.66 11.81 3.60
CA ALA A 119 -4.85 11.09 2.34
C ALA A 119 -6.34 10.80 2.09
N LEU A 120 -7.05 10.29 3.09
CA LEU A 120 -8.49 10.02 2.99
C LEU A 120 -9.31 11.30 2.88
N ALA A 121 -8.93 12.38 3.58
CA ALA A 121 -9.62 13.67 3.50
C ALA A 121 -9.50 14.31 2.11
N SER A 122 -8.46 14.01 1.34
CA SER A 122 -8.29 14.49 -0.03
C SER A 122 -9.11 13.72 -1.06
N ALA A 123 -9.67 12.56 -0.68
CA ALA A 123 -10.51 11.76 -1.57
C ALA A 123 -11.95 12.30 -1.57
N PRO A 124 -12.61 12.41 -2.75
CA PRO A 124 -14.01 12.80 -2.84
C PRO A 124 -14.88 11.90 -1.93
N ASP A 125 -15.85 12.48 -1.25
CA ASP A 125 -16.80 11.79 -0.37
C ASP A 125 -16.21 11.14 0.90
N MET A 126 -14.91 11.28 1.17
CA MET A 126 -14.24 10.71 2.34
C MET A 126 -13.86 11.75 3.42
N ALA A 127 -13.90 13.04 3.10
CA ALA A 127 -13.41 14.09 3.99
C ALA A 127 -14.11 14.11 5.36
N GLU A 128 -15.44 13.96 5.38
CA GLU A 128 -16.21 13.91 6.62
C GLU A 128 -15.88 12.67 7.47
N LYS A 129 -15.70 11.51 6.82
CA LYS A 129 -15.30 10.27 7.50
C LYS A 129 -13.87 10.35 8.00
N ALA A 130 -12.96 10.90 7.21
CA ALA A 130 -11.57 11.11 7.59
C ALA A 130 -11.44 12.02 8.82
N ALA A 131 -12.27 13.05 8.94
CA ALA A 131 -12.26 13.96 10.10
C ALA A 131 -12.50 13.24 11.44
N LYS A 132 -13.25 12.12 11.40
CA LYS A 132 -13.59 11.31 12.58
C LYS A 132 -12.53 10.26 12.94
N LEU A 133 -11.56 10.02 12.06
CA LEU A 133 -10.48 9.08 12.31
C LEU A 133 -9.44 9.68 13.26
N PRO A 134 -8.76 8.86 14.08
CA PRO A 134 -7.61 9.30 14.84
C PRO A 134 -6.49 9.75 13.91
N ASP A 135 -5.60 10.58 14.43
CA ASP A 135 -4.37 10.92 13.71
C ASP A 135 -3.52 9.66 13.59
N PHE A 136 -3.24 9.28 12.36
CA PHE A 136 -2.47 8.09 12.07
C PHE A 136 -1.44 8.39 10.99
N LYS A 137 -0.20 8.09 11.30
CA LYS A 137 0.93 8.19 10.35
C LYS A 137 1.49 6.81 10.06
N MET A 138 1.57 6.47 8.79
CA MET A 138 2.26 5.25 8.33
C MET A 138 3.76 5.30 8.62
N VAL A 139 4.34 6.49 8.71
CA VAL A 139 5.75 6.73 9.01
C VAL A 139 5.85 7.64 10.22
N ASN A 140 6.62 7.23 11.21
CA ASN A 140 6.90 8.00 12.41
C ASN A 140 8.40 8.32 12.50
N SER A 141 8.73 9.43 13.13
CA SER A 141 10.10 9.84 13.40
C SER A 141 10.22 10.29 14.85
N THR A 142 11.17 9.70 15.57
CA THR A 142 11.45 10.01 16.97
C THR A 142 12.96 10.06 17.20
N LYS A 143 13.39 10.50 18.39
CA LYS A 143 14.78 10.40 18.84
C LYS A 143 14.86 9.38 19.97
N ASP A 144 15.87 8.51 19.91
CA ASP A 144 16.19 7.62 21.02
C ASP A 144 16.95 8.35 22.15
N ALA A 145 17.22 7.65 23.25
CA ALA A 145 17.93 8.19 24.41
C ALA A 145 19.38 8.64 24.08
N SER A 146 19.97 8.14 23.00
CA SER A 146 21.31 8.49 22.51
C SER A 146 21.29 9.65 21.54
N GLY A 147 20.12 10.22 21.23
CA GLY A 147 19.93 11.29 20.26
C GLY A 147 19.95 10.82 18.80
N ASN A 148 20.00 9.51 18.56
CA ASN A 148 19.84 8.97 17.22
C ASN A 148 18.42 9.20 16.72
N TRP A 149 18.30 9.38 15.44
CA TRP A 149 17.00 9.52 14.78
C TRP A 149 16.45 8.14 14.42
N VAL A 150 15.21 7.86 14.82
CA VAL A 150 14.53 6.59 14.56
C VAL A 150 13.35 6.86 13.64
N ILE A 151 13.43 6.34 12.40
CA ILE A 151 12.30 6.28 11.48
C ILE A 151 11.68 4.89 11.62
N SER A 152 10.37 4.83 11.87
CA SER A 152 9.61 3.58 11.94
C SER A 152 8.37 3.65 11.06
N MET A 153 8.00 2.52 10.44
CA MET A 153 6.71 2.38 9.78
C MET A 153 5.71 1.75 10.75
N ALA A 154 4.44 2.02 10.51
CA ALA A 154 3.36 1.42 11.30
C ALA A 154 3.41 -0.11 11.18
N GLY A 155 3.42 -0.77 12.34
CA GLY A 155 3.30 -2.22 12.44
C GLY A 155 1.84 -2.68 12.47
N VAL A 156 1.65 -3.97 12.73
CA VAL A 156 0.31 -4.57 12.78
C VAL A 156 -0.56 -3.91 13.86
N GLU A 157 0.01 -3.58 15.03
CA GLU A 157 -0.75 -2.99 16.13
C GLU A 157 -1.29 -1.61 15.81
N GLU A 158 -0.47 -0.76 15.19
CA GLU A 158 -0.89 0.58 14.77
C GLU A 158 -1.96 0.50 13.68
N ILE A 159 -1.81 -0.42 12.73
CA ILE A 159 -2.80 -0.65 11.66
C ILE A 159 -4.10 -1.17 12.27
N MET A 160 -4.04 -2.07 13.25
CA MET A 160 -5.21 -2.54 13.97
C MET A 160 -5.94 -1.41 14.71
N GLY A 161 -5.21 -0.40 15.19
CA GLY A 161 -5.79 0.80 15.79
C GLY A 161 -6.72 1.56 14.83
N ILE A 162 -6.35 1.65 13.53
CA ILE A 162 -7.20 2.26 12.50
C ILE A 162 -8.48 1.44 12.30
N PHE A 163 -8.34 0.11 12.16
CA PHE A 163 -9.51 -0.76 12.00
C PHE A 163 -10.44 -0.66 13.20
N THR A 164 -9.90 -0.51 14.42
CA THR A 164 -10.71 -0.27 15.63
C THR A 164 -11.50 1.02 15.52
N ALA A 165 -10.86 2.11 15.13
CA ALA A 165 -11.53 3.40 14.98
C ALA A 165 -12.59 3.37 13.87
N LEU A 166 -12.30 2.72 12.73
CA LEU A 166 -13.27 2.53 11.64
C LEU A 166 -14.45 1.67 12.08
N LYS A 167 -14.21 0.61 12.86
CA LYS A 167 -15.25 -0.23 13.45
C LYS A 167 -16.16 0.58 14.37
N ASP A 168 -15.58 1.40 15.25
CA ASP A 168 -16.32 2.19 16.20
C ASP A 168 -17.17 3.27 15.49
N GLU A 169 -16.69 3.82 14.38
CA GLU A 169 -17.49 4.74 13.57
C GLU A 169 -18.61 4.03 12.82
N ALA A 170 -18.32 2.87 12.21
CA ALA A 170 -19.35 2.05 11.55
C ALA A 170 -20.43 1.57 12.52
N ALA A 171 -20.08 1.36 13.79
CA ALA A 171 -21.01 0.96 14.84
C ALA A 171 -22.01 2.07 15.25
N LYS A 172 -21.77 3.32 14.84
CA LYS A 172 -22.70 4.45 15.04
C LYS A 172 -23.76 4.53 13.93
N GLU A 173 -23.50 3.94 12.77
CA GLU A 173 -24.47 3.87 11.67
C GLU A 173 -25.40 2.67 11.92
N ASP A 174 -26.68 2.89 12.19
CA ASP A 174 -27.70 1.86 12.47
C ASP A 174 -28.05 0.94 11.27
N SER A 175 -27.24 0.94 10.22
CA SER A 175 -27.49 0.22 8.95
C SER A 175 -27.04 -1.24 8.95
N PHE A 176 -26.42 -1.73 10.04
CA PHE A 176 -25.95 -3.10 10.10
C PHE A 176 -27.05 -4.05 10.60
N THR A 177 -27.44 -5.01 9.76
CA THR A 177 -28.35 -6.09 10.15
C THR A 177 -27.53 -7.33 10.52
N PRO A 178 -27.46 -7.72 11.82
CA PRO A 178 -26.78 -8.96 12.24
C PRO A 178 -27.42 -10.19 11.59
N GLY A 179 -26.63 -11.24 11.36
CA GLY A 179 -27.14 -12.54 10.94
C GLY A 179 -27.13 -12.83 9.45
N GLN A 180 -26.61 -11.93 8.59
CA GLN A 180 -26.57 -12.17 7.14
C GLN A 180 -25.36 -12.97 6.64
N MET A 181 -24.35 -13.23 7.49
CA MET A 181 -23.11 -13.93 7.13
C MET A 181 -22.91 -15.23 7.93
N THR A 182 -23.93 -16.05 8.09
CA THR A 182 -23.74 -17.39 8.69
C THR A 182 -23.01 -18.29 7.71
N VAL A 183 -21.68 -18.27 7.74
CA VAL A 183 -20.84 -19.17 6.95
C VAL A 183 -20.11 -20.09 7.92
N THR A 184 -20.29 -21.39 7.77
CA THR A 184 -19.62 -22.39 8.57
C THR A 184 -18.19 -22.65 8.09
N GLU A 185 -17.33 -23.19 8.95
CA GLU A 185 -15.98 -23.60 8.56
C GLU A 185 -16.00 -24.62 7.42
N GLU A 186 -16.99 -25.54 7.41
CA GLU A 186 -17.16 -26.56 6.39
C GLU A 186 -17.55 -25.96 5.03
N GLU A 187 -18.46 -24.98 5.01
CA GLU A 187 -18.83 -24.27 3.79
C GLU A 187 -17.64 -23.50 3.21
N ILE A 188 -16.81 -22.86 4.07
CA ILE A 188 -15.61 -22.15 3.63
C ILE A 188 -14.57 -23.16 3.12
N ALA A 189 -14.35 -24.28 3.81
CA ALA A 189 -13.42 -25.31 3.36
C ALA A 189 -13.82 -25.87 1.99
N THR A 190 -15.13 -26.08 1.79
CA THR A 190 -15.69 -26.50 0.49
C THR A 190 -15.40 -25.47 -0.59
N LYS A 191 -15.68 -24.18 -0.33
CA LYS A 191 -15.40 -23.08 -1.27
C LYS A 191 -13.92 -22.93 -1.61
N ILE A 192 -13.05 -23.07 -0.63
CA ILE A 192 -11.59 -23.04 -0.86
C ILE A 192 -11.17 -24.24 -1.71
N THR A 193 -11.74 -25.41 -1.45
CA THR A 193 -11.46 -26.63 -2.24
C THR A 193 -11.92 -26.47 -3.69
N GLU A 194 -13.09 -25.86 -3.93
CA GLU A 194 -13.59 -25.52 -5.27
C GLU A 194 -12.71 -24.45 -5.95
N PHE A 195 -12.18 -23.48 -5.17
CA PHE A 195 -11.35 -22.39 -5.69
C PHE A 195 -9.95 -22.84 -6.08
N LYS A 196 -9.34 -23.80 -5.37
CA LYS A 196 -7.95 -24.25 -5.61
C LYS A 196 -7.67 -24.70 -7.05
N PRO A 197 -8.48 -25.53 -7.70
CA PRO A 197 -8.25 -25.90 -9.10
C PRO A 197 -8.34 -24.70 -10.04
N MET A 198 -9.30 -23.81 -9.82
CA MET A 198 -9.44 -22.56 -10.58
C MET A 198 -8.22 -21.66 -10.40
N TYR A 199 -7.77 -21.47 -9.16
CA TYR A 199 -6.55 -20.73 -8.87
C TYR A 199 -5.32 -21.34 -9.57
N ALA A 200 -5.13 -22.66 -9.48
CA ALA A 200 -4.04 -23.36 -10.13
C ALA A 200 -4.06 -23.18 -11.66
N GLN A 201 -5.25 -23.11 -12.26
CA GLN A 201 -5.41 -22.87 -13.70
C GLN A 201 -5.02 -21.41 -14.07
N TYR A 202 -5.41 -20.43 -13.24
CA TYR A 202 -5.16 -19.02 -13.52
C TYR A 202 -3.80 -18.50 -13.03
N LYS A 203 -3.15 -19.18 -12.06
CA LYS A 203 -1.85 -18.80 -11.52
C LYS A 203 -0.76 -18.60 -12.59
N PRO A 204 -0.57 -19.47 -13.60
CA PRO A 204 0.44 -19.24 -14.64
C PRO A 204 0.18 -17.96 -15.44
N MET A 205 -1.07 -17.65 -15.71
CA MET A 205 -1.47 -16.41 -16.38
C MET A 205 -1.21 -15.18 -15.48
N ALA A 206 -1.60 -15.26 -14.21
CA ALA A 206 -1.30 -14.22 -13.24
C ALA A 206 0.21 -14.00 -13.10
N ALA A 207 1.01 -15.08 -13.02
CA ALA A 207 2.46 -15.02 -12.97
C ALA A 207 3.06 -14.32 -14.21
N MET A 208 2.53 -14.60 -15.39
CA MET A 208 2.96 -13.94 -16.62
C MET A 208 2.67 -12.41 -16.59
N PHE A 209 1.54 -12.00 -16.01
CA PHE A 209 1.21 -10.57 -15.86
C PHE A 209 1.99 -9.88 -14.76
N LEU A 210 2.27 -10.58 -13.67
CA LEU A 210 2.92 -10.00 -12.48
C LEU A 210 4.45 -10.07 -12.53
N LYS A 211 5.04 -10.84 -13.45
CA LYS A 211 6.49 -11.06 -13.51
C LYS A 211 7.33 -9.77 -13.59
N ASP A 212 6.80 -8.75 -14.27
CA ASP A 212 7.47 -7.47 -14.45
C ASP A 212 6.97 -6.38 -13.47
N MET A 213 6.05 -6.76 -12.57
CA MET A 213 5.59 -5.87 -11.52
C MET A 213 6.67 -5.69 -10.45
N SER A 214 7.03 -4.46 -10.17
CA SER A 214 7.92 -4.14 -9.04
C SER A 214 7.57 -2.78 -8.43
N ILE A 215 7.67 -2.72 -7.11
CA ILE A 215 7.63 -1.49 -6.32
C ILE A 215 8.93 -1.41 -5.58
N THR A 216 9.80 -0.48 -5.95
CA THR A 216 11.10 -0.28 -5.31
C THR A 216 11.09 1.06 -4.57
N SER A 217 11.53 1.04 -3.33
CA SER A 217 11.75 2.24 -2.53
C SER A 217 13.20 2.28 -2.07
N GLU A 218 13.90 3.32 -2.47
CA GLU A 218 15.23 3.65 -1.94
C GLU A 218 15.10 4.84 -1.02
N MET A 219 15.73 4.77 0.15
CA MET A 219 15.80 5.89 1.09
C MET A 219 17.24 6.22 1.39
N GLU A 220 17.60 7.49 1.20
CA GLU A 220 18.86 8.08 1.61
C GLU A 220 18.61 9.03 2.77
N VAL A 221 19.38 8.89 3.84
CA VAL A 221 19.21 9.68 5.05
C VAL A 221 20.42 10.57 5.30
N ALA A 222 20.22 11.75 5.86
CA ALA A 222 21.29 12.63 6.27
C ALA A 222 21.95 12.11 7.56
N GLY A 223 22.89 11.18 7.41
CA GLY A 223 23.59 10.54 8.50
C GLY A 223 24.02 9.12 8.19
N GLU A 224 24.40 8.38 9.23
CA GLU A 224 24.83 6.99 9.13
C GLU A 224 23.71 6.07 9.64
N ILE A 225 23.33 5.06 8.86
CA ILE A 225 22.37 4.04 9.28
C ILE A 225 23.07 3.05 10.20
N LEU A 226 22.68 3.06 11.48
CA LEU A 226 23.20 2.14 12.49
C LEU A 226 22.48 0.80 12.46
N GLU A 227 21.15 0.83 12.34
CA GLU A 227 20.28 -0.36 12.34
C GLU A 227 19.23 -0.25 11.24
N SER A 228 18.88 -1.39 10.63
CA SER A 228 17.81 -1.52 9.66
C SER A 228 17.15 -2.90 9.84
N SER A 229 15.83 -2.95 10.08
CA SER A 229 15.13 -4.22 10.34
C SER A 229 14.56 -4.89 9.10
N VAL A 230 13.99 -4.15 8.17
CA VAL A 230 13.31 -4.70 6.97
C VAL A 230 14.01 -4.26 5.69
N PHE A 231 14.56 -3.05 5.73
CA PHE A 231 15.19 -2.47 4.56
C PHE A 231 16.60 -3.03 4.36
N LYS A 232 16.92 -3.41 3.13
CA LYS A 232 18.27 -3.83 2.76
C LYS A 232 19.20 -2.62 2.76
N LYS A 233 20.24 -2.64 3.58
CA LYS A 233 21.30 -1.62 3.54
C LYS A 233 22.10 -1.76 2.26
N ILE A 234 22.14 -0.71 1.44
CA ILE A 234 22.86 -0.64 0.16
C ILE A 234 23.99 0.38 0.17
N GLY A 235 24.16 1.10 1.28
CA GLY A 235 25.22 2.07 1.53
C GLY A 235 25.25 2.48 3.00
N PRO A 236 26.22 3.31 3.42
CA PRO A 236 26.32 3.75 4.81
C PRO A 236 25.10 4.56 5.26
N ASN A 237 24.50 5.30 4.35
CA ASN A 237 23.36 6.19 4.56
C ASN A 237 22.16 5.83 3.68
N LYS A 238 22.17 4.66 3.03
CA LYS A 238 21.16 4.29 2.04
C LYS A 238 20.63 2.88 2.26
N VAL A 239 19.31 2.76 2.15
CA VAL A 239 18.59 1.49 2.18
C VAL A 239 17.67 1.35 0.99
N SER A 240 17.29 0.11 0.67
CA SER A 240 16.26 -0.20 -0.31
C SER A 240 15.30 -1.26 0.18
N TRP A 241 14.11 -1.22 -0.35
CA TRP A 241 13.08 -2.23 -0.21
C TRP A 241 12.41 -2.46 -1.57
N THR A 242 12.13 -3.70 -1.89
CA THR A 242 11.48 -4.06 -3.15
C THR A 242 10.39 -5.07 -2.88
N PHE A 243 9.22 -4.82 -3.45
CA PHE A 243 8.10 -5.75 -3.51
C PHE A 243 7.85 -6.13 -4.96
N SER A 244 7.87 -7.42 -5.27
CA SER A 244 7.71 -7.93 -6.63
C SER A 244 6.38 -8.65 -6.82
N GLY A 245 5.98 -8.80 -8.08
CA GLY A 245 4.82 -9.62 -8.43
C GLY A 245 4.99 -11.10 -8.06
N GLU A 246 6.21 -11.61 -8.04
CA GLU A 246 6.52 -12.96 -7.57
C GLU A 246 6.22 -13.10 -6.08
N GLN A 247 6.66 -12.15 -5.25
CA GLN A 247 6.32 -12.12 -3.83
C GLN A 247 4.80 -12.05 -3.60
N LEU A 248 4.07 -11.28 -4.43
CA LEU A 248 2.61 -11.25 -4.36
C LEU A 248 2.00 -12.63 -4.65
N ILE A 249 2.50 -13.34 -5.64
CA ILE A 249 2.05 -14.70 -5.96
C ILE A 249 2.34 -15.66 -4.80
N ASP A 250 3.55 -15.59 -4.24
CA ASP A 250 3.95 -16.43 -3.10
C ASP A 250 3.07 -16.18 -1.88
N MET A 251 2.70 -14.92 -1.62
CA MET A 251 1.77 -14.55 -0.54
C MET A 251 0.36 -15.14 -0.78
N VAL A 252 -0.15 -15.05 -2.01
CA VAL A 252 -1.45 -15.64 -2.36
C VAL A 252 -1.39 -17.17 -2.25
N ASP A 253 -0.30 -17.79 -2.68
CA ASP A 253 -0.07 -19.24 -2.51
C ASP A 253 -0.08 -19.64 -1.03
N GLY A 254 0.60 -18.88 -0.19
CA GLY A 254 0.62 -19.09 1.25
C GLY A 254 -0.78 -19.05 1.85
N ILE A 255 -1.60 -18.06 1.45
CA ILE A 255 -2.99 -17.93 1.90
C ILE A 255 -3.85 -19.11 1.40
N VAL A 256 -3.83 -19.38 0.10
CA VAL A 256 -4.69 -20.43 -0.52
C VAL A 256 -4.37 -21.81 0.01
N ASN A 257 -3.11 -22.06 0.38
CA ASN A 257 -2.65 -23.34 0.89
C ASN A 257 -2.59 -23.42 2.43
N ASP A 258 -2.93 -22.35 3.15
CA ASP A 258 -2.99 -22.38 4.61
C ASP A 258 -4.11 -23.32 5.08
N PRO A 259 -3.80 -24.44 5.77
CA PRO A 259 -4.83 -25.37 6.26
C PRO A 259 -5.71 -24.73 7.33
N ALA A 260 -5.28 -23.67 7.97
CA ALA A 260 -6.05 -22.93 8.97
C ALA A 260 -6.96 -21.86 8.37
N LEU A 261 -6.84 -21.57 7.06
CA LEU A 261 -7.62 -20.52 6.39
C LEU A 261 -9.14 -20.69 6.60
N PRO A 262 -9.76 -21.87 6.44
CA PRO A 262 -11.20 -22.03 6.64
C PRO A 262 -11.62 -21.59 8.04
N LYS A 263 -10.87 -22.01 9.07
CA LYS A 263 -11.14 -21.67 10.47
C LYS A 263 -10.97 -20.16 10.73
N LYS A 264 -9.92 -19.54 10.17
CA LYS A 264 -9.68 -18.10 10.32
C LYS A 264 -10.79 -17.27 9.69
N VAL A 265 -11.22 -17.64 8.48
CA VAL A 265 -12.32 -16.98 7.76
C VAL A 265 -13.65 -17.16 8.46
N ALA A 266 -13.95 -18.39 8.93
CA ALA A 266 -15.18 -18.67 9.69
C ALA A 266 -15.23 -17.86 10.99
N LYS A 267 -14.10 -17.78 11.72
CA LYS A 267 -13.97 -16.98 12.93
C LYS A 267 -14.22 -15.50 12.65
N LEU A 268 -13.64 -14.98 11.59
CA LEU A 268 -13.80 -13.57 11.18
C LEU A 268 -15.25 -13.29 10.76
N ALA A 269 -15.83 -14.15 9.92
CA ALA A 269 -17.24 -14.04 9.50
C ALA A 269 -18.21 -14.13 10.68
N GLY A 270 -17.97 -15.08 11.62
CA GLY A 270 -18.75 -15.21 12.85
C GLY A 270 -18.68 -13.97 13.73
N ALA A 271 -17.49 -13.38 13.86
CA ALA A 271 -17.30 -12.15 14.62
C ALA A 271 -18.05 -10.96 13.99
N PHE A 272 -18.02 -10.82 12.66
CA PHE A 272 -18.80 -9.80 11.95
C PHE A 272 -20.31 -10.04 12.06
N ASN A 273 -20.75 -11.28 12.13
CA ASN A 273 -22.15 -11.64 12.29
C ASN A 273 -22.76 -11.20 13.63
N GLU A 274 -21.93 -11.16 14.68
CA GLU A 274 -22.34 -10.61 15.98
C GLU A 274 -22.50 -9.08 15.94
N GLY A 275 -22.09 -8.46 14.85
CA GLY A 275 -22.17 -7.03 14.61
C GLY A 275 -20.84 -6.31 14.78
N PRO A 276 -20.75 -5.07 14.27
CA PRO A 276 -19.52 -4.29 14.32
C PRO A 276 -19.08 -3.94 15.76
N LYS A 277 -19.97 -4.03 16.74
CA LYS A 277 -19.67 -3.80 18.16
C LYS A 277 -19.06 -5.00 18.85
N SER A 278 -19.05 -6.19 18.22
CA SER A 278 -18.47 -7.40 18.82
C SER A 278 -16.96 -7.18 19.13
N ASP A 279 -16.58 -7.55 20.35
CA ASP A 279 -15.18 -7.56 20.80
C ASP A 279 -14.33 -8.64 20.10
N LYS A 280 -14.97 -9.59 19.42
CA LYS A 280 -14.31 -10.67 18.68
C LYS A 280 -13.78 -10.24 17.31
N VAL A 281 -14.31 -9.14 16.70
CA VAL A 281 -13.94 -8.71 15.36
C VAL A 281 -12.45 -8.39 15.27
N MET A 282 -11.93 -7.57 16.19
CA MET A 282 -10.55 -7.13 16.13
C MET A 282 -9.54 -8.26 16.36
N PRO A 283 -9.72 -9.15 17.37
CA PRO A 283 -8.85 -10.31 17.51
C PRO A 283 -8.87 -11.26 16.29
N ALA A 284 -10.04 -11.50 15.69
CA ALA A 284 -10.17 -12.35 14.51
C ALA A 284 -9.49 -11.71 13.28
N LEU A 285 -9.67 -10.41 13.08
CA LEU A 285 -9.02 -9.67 12.01
C LEU A 285 -7.49 -9.66 12.18
N LYS A 286 -7.00 -9.42 13.39
CA LYS A 286 -5.57 -9.45 13.69
C LYS A 286 -4.97 -10.82 13.40
N GLU A 287 -5.60 -11.91 13.83
CA GLU A 287 -5.17 -13.27 13.53
C GLU A 287 -5.12 -13.55 12.02
N PHE A 288 -6.07 -13.00 11.27
CA PHE A 288 -6.14 -13.15 9.81
C PHE A 288 -5.01 -12.39 9.09
N ILE A 289 -4.74 -11.14 9.48
CA ILE A 289 -3.79 -10.27 8.74
C ILE A 289 -2.33 -10.39 9.21
N THR A 290 -2.07 -10.84 10.46
CA THR A 290 -0.70 -10.89 11.03
C THR A 290 0.28 -11.70 10.16
N PRO A 291 -0.05 -12.90 9.63
CA PRO A 291 0.86 -13.64 8.76
C PRO A 291 1.27 -12.85 7.52
N PHE A 292 0.32 -12.13 6.91
CA PHE A 292 0.57 -11.29 5.74
C PHE A 292 1.61 -10.19 6.02
N PHE A 293 1.47 -9.50 7.15
CA PHE A 293 2.47 -8.49 7.54
C PHE A 293 3.79 -9.10 7.97
N ALA A 294 3.80 -10.29 8.57
CA ALA A 294 5.03 -11.00 8.89
C ALA A 294 5.84 -11.31 7.62
N ASP A 295 5.18 -11.78 6.57
CA ASP A 295 5.82 -12.02 5.28
C ASP A 295 6.31 -10.72 4.63
N LEU A 296 5.47 -9.67 4.63
CA LEU A 296 5.82 -8.36 4.08
C LEU A 296 7.00 -7.70 4.80
N TYR A 297 7.10 -7.88 6.11
CA TYR A 297 8.11 -7.27 6.97
C TYR A 297 9.25 -8.22 7.36
N GLY A 298 9.36 -9.38 6.69
CA GLY A 298 10.41 -10.36 6.96
C GLY A 298 10.45 -10.84 8.42
N GLY A 299 9.27 -10.96 9.07
CA GLY A 299 9.11 -11.36 10.46
C GLY A 299 9.28 -10.23 11.47
N ALA A 300 9.63 -9.00 11.06
CA ALA A 300 9.70 -7.86 11.96
C ALA A 300 8.31 -7.36 12.34
N ALA A 301 8.11 -6.98 13.61
CA ALA A 301 6.84 -6.42 14.07
C ALA A 301 6.55 -5.05 13.41
N SER A 302 7.58 -4.27 13.12
CA SER A 302 7.53 -2.96 12.49
C SER A 302 8.86 -2.67 11.79
N PRO A 303 8.84 -2.17 10.54
CA PRO A 303 10.05 -1.69 9.88
C PRO A 303 10.65 -0.50 10.62
N LYS A 304 11.98 -0.52 10.81
CA LYS A 304 12.65 0.52 11.58
C LYS A 304 14.06 0.79 11.01
N LEU A 305 14.44 2.07 11.02
CA LEU A 305 15.80 2.55 10.78
C LEU A 305 16.27 3.34 11.99
N VAL A 306 17.48 3.08 12.48
CA VAL A 306 18.16 3.90 13.48
C VAL A 306 19.31 4.61 12.80
N ILE A 307 19.34 5.93 12.91
CA ILE A 307 20.22 6.80 12.13
C ILE A 307 20.98 7.72 13.08
N LYS A 308 22.31 7.72 13.01
CA LYS A 308 23.15 8.74 13.61
C LYS A 308 23.08 9.97 12.73
N PRO A 309 22.52 11.12 13.21
CA PRO A 309 22.36 12.31 12.38
C PRO A 309 23.67 12.82 11.81
N GLY A 310 23.63 13.33 10.58
CA GLY A 310 24.72 13.94 9.84
C GLY A 310 24.30 15.25 9.16
N ALA A 311 25.15 15.77 8.29
CA ALA A 311 24.85 16.96 7.51
C ALA A 311 23.67 16.73 6.57
N ALA A 312 22.86 17.78 6.31
CA ALA A 312 21.76 17.74 5.36
C ALA A 312 22.26 17.34 3.95
N SER A 313 21.48 16.52 3.25
CA SER A 313 21.78 16.04 1.90
C SER A 313 21.29 17.02 0.82
N PHE A 314 20.37 17.92 1.16
CA PHE A 314 19.83 18.96 0.28
C PHE A 314 19.33 20.14 1.12
N ASP A 315 19.22 21.32 0.50
CA ASP A 315 18.63 22.51 1.10
C ASP A 315 17.16 22.63 0.66
N TYR A 316 16.23 22.33 1.59
CA TYR A 316 14.80 22.41 1.31
C TYR A 316 14.38 23.81 0.83
N ALA A 317 14.90 24.88 1.46
CA ALA A 317 14.49 26.23 1.14
C ALA A 317 14.99 26.69 -0.24
N ALA A 318 16.08 26.13 -0.73
CA ALA A 318 16.60 26.40 -2.06
C ALA A 318 15.89 25.61 -3.18
N GLU A 319 15.22 24.50 -2.82
CA GLU A 319 14.56 23.61 -3.80
C GLU A 319 13.07 23.94 -3.99
N VAL A 320 12.41 24.61 -3.04
CA VAL A 320 10.99 24.98 -3.02
C VAL A 320 10.82 26.49 -3.16
#